data_9b5a3b2cd8b8319f6bc617652cb9c737
#
_entry.id   9b5a3b2cd8b8319f6bc617652cb9c737
#
_cell.length_a   1.000
_cell.length_b   1.000
_cell.length_c   1.000
_cell.angle_alpha   90.00
_cell.angle_beta   90.00
_cell.angle_gamma   90.00
#
_symmetry.space_group_name_H-M   'P 1'
#
loop_
_entity.id
_entity.type
_entity.pdbx_description
1 polymer ?
#
loop_
_entity_poly.entity_id
_entity_poly.type
_entity_poly.pdbx_seq_one_letter_code
_entity_poly.pdbx_strand_id
1 'polypeptide(L)'
;MGNITAKLVKDLRDKTGAGMMDCKKALNETEGNLDKALEWLRKKGIASAEKKSGRVAAEGSIGSYIHTGSRVGVLLELNCETDFVARGDIFQSLLKDVSMQVAACPNVEYVSCLLYTSPSPRDLWISRMPSSA
;
A
#
# COMPACT_ATOMS: atom_id res chain seq x y z
N MET A 1 16.10 -1.03 -31.36
CA MET A 1 16.16 -0.29 -30.07
C MET A 1 15.04 0.73 -30.08
N GLY A 2 14.01 0.54 -29.29
CA GLY A 2 12.88 1.47 -29.19
C GLY A 2 13.37 2.85 -28.68
N ASN A 3 12.98 3.90 -29.36
CA ASN A 3 13.39 5.27 -29.02
C ASN A 3 12.65 5.66 -27.73
N ILE A 4 13.33 5.53 -26.57
CA ILE A 4 12.75 5.86 -25.27
C ILE A 4 12.77 7.37 -25.13
N THR A 5 11.59 7.96 -25.33
CA THR A 5 11.42 9.40 -25.20
C THR A 5 11.22 9.80 -23.74
N ALA A 6 11.63 11.00 -23.36
CA ALA A 6 11.38 11.56 -22.04
C ALA A 6 9.89 11.59 -21.68
N LYS A 7 9.02 11.69 -22.71
CA LYS A 7 7.56 11.64 -22.55
C LYS A 7 7.10 10.27 -22.05
N LEU A 8 7.58 9.18 -22.63
CA LEU A 8 7.25 7.80 -22.19
C LEU A 8 7.68 7.54 -20.74
N VAL A 9 8.85 8.05 -20.35
CA VAL A 9 9.33 7.93 -18.95
C VAL A 9 8.43 8.70 -18.00
N LYS A 10 7.99 9.90 -18.39
CA LYS A 10 7.07 10.72 -17.61
C LYS A 10 5.71 10.03 -17.46
N ASP A 11 5.12 9.56 -18.56
CA ASP A 11 3.82 8.89 -18.58
C ASP A 11 3.85 7.63 -17.70
N LEU A 12 4.94 6.86 -17.74
CA LEU A 12 5.09 5.68 -16.89
C LEU A 12 5.22 6.06 -15.41
N ARG A 13 5.93 7.14 -15.10
CA ARG A 13 6.05 7.65 -13.74
C ARG A 13 4.72 8.15 -13.19
N ASP A 14 3.99 8.91 -13.98
CA ASP A 14 2.69 9.46 -13.56
C ASP A 14 1.66 8.35 -13.27
N LYS A 15 1.77 7.22 -13.99
CA LYS A 15 0.93 6.02 -13.76
C LYS A 15 1.35 5.16 -12.57
N THR A 16 2.64 5.12 -12.25
CA THR A 16 3.18 4.16 -11.27
C THR A 16 3.66 4.78 -9.97
N GLY A 17 3.95 6.08 -9.97
CA GLY A 17 4.64 6.74 -8.87
C GLY A 17 6.10 6.29 -8.68
N ALA A 18 6.63 5.42 -9.55
CA ALA A 18 7.99 4.90 -9.44
C ALA A 18 9.05 5.96 -9.71
N GLY A 19 10.26 5.73 -9.20
CA GLY A 19 11.39 6.63 -9.44
C GLY A 19 11.75 6.73 -10.92
N MET A 20 12.19 7.93 -11.37
CA MET A 20 12.52 8.22 -12.78
C MET A 20 13.54 7.24 -13.35
N MET A 21 14.55 6.87 -12.57
CA MET A 21 15.59 5.91 -12.99
C MET A 21 15.03 4.49 -13.15
N ASP A 22 14.08 4.10 -12.33
CA ASP A 22 13.44 2.80 -12.42
C ASP A 22 12.50 2.73 -13.61
N CYS A 23 11.75 3.80 -13.90
CA CYS A 23 10.95 3.92 -15.12
C CYS A 23 11.80 3.83 -16.38
N LYS A 24 12.96 4.51 -16.40
CA LYS A 24 13.91 4.44 -17.52
C LYS A 24 14.48 3.05 -17.70
N LYS A 25 14.86 2.37 -16.62
CA LYS A 25 15.33 0.98 -16.66
C LYS A 25 14.25 0.03 -17.18
N ALA A 26 13.03 0.14 -16.63
CA ALA A 26 11.91 -0.69 -17.07
C ALA A 26 11.64 -0.55 -18.58
N LEU A 27 11.63 0.68 -19.10
CA LEU A 27 11.43 0.92 -20.52
C LEU A 27 12.60 0.40 -21.39
N ASN A 28 13.85 0.48 -20.90
CA ASN A 28 15.01 -0.09 -21.59
C ASN A 28 14.87 -1.63 -21.69
N GLU A 29 14.56 -2.30 -20.60
CA GLU A 29 14.42 -3.76 -20.55
C GLU A 29 13.21 -4.27 -21.35
N THR A 30 12.23 -3.43 -21.59
CA THR A 30 10.99 -3.79 -22.29
C THR A 30 10.89 -3.14 -23.68
N GLU A 31 12.00 -2.60 -24.20
CA GLU A 31 12.08 -2.01 -25.54
C GLU A 31 11.02 -0.92 -25.80
N GLY A 32 10.66 -0.17 -24.76
CA GLY A 32 9.67 0.90 -24.82
C GLY A 32 8.21 0.46 -24.68
N ASN A 33 7.94 -0.82 -24.40
CA ASN A 33 6.58 -1.31 -24.18
C ASN A 33 6.09 -0.91 -22.78
N LEU A 34 5.06 -0.06 -22.71
CA LEU A 34 4.51 0.47 -21.45
C LEU A 34 3.91 -0.61 -20.56
N ASP A 35 3.15 -1.56 -21.13
CA ASP A 35 2.46 -2.58 -20.33
C ASP A 35 3.47 -3.56 -19.70
N LYS A 36 4.47 -3.97 -20.45
CA LYS A 36 5.56 -4.80 -19.94
C LYS A 36 6.40 -4.04 -18.91
N ALA A 37 6.60 -2.73 -19.08
CA ALA A 37 7.33 -1.89 -18.14
C ALA A 37 6.56 -1.74 -16.83
N LEU A 38 5.22 -1.61 -16.86
CA LEU A 38 4.36 -1.64 -15.68
C LEU A 38 4.51 -2.95 -14.91
N GLU A 39 4.44 -4.08 -15.60
CA GLU A 39 4.60 -5.39 -14.99
C GLU A 39 6.01 -5.58 -14.39
N TRP A 40 7.04 -5.14 -15.09
CA TRP A 40 8.42 -5.17 -14.60
C TRP A 40 8.59 -4.35 -13.31
N LEU A 41 8.03 -3.12 -13.28
CA LEU A 41 8.05 -2.27 -12.09
C LEU A 41 7.29 -2.88 -10.92
N ARG A 42 6.14 -3.52 -11.19
CA ARG A 42 5.36 -4.22 -10.17
C ARG A 42 6.14 -5.38 -9.56
N LYS A 43 6.75 -6.22 -10.37
CA LYS A 43 7.61 -7.34 -9.92
C LYS A 43 8.80 -6.83 -9.08
N LYS A 44 9.43 -5.74 -9.54
CA LYS A 44 10.53 -5.10 -8.80
C LYS A 44 10.06 -4.53 -7.45
N GLY A 45 8.90 -3.93 -7.40
CA GLY A 45 8.28 -3.41 -6.18
C GLY A 45 8.04 -4.52 -5.16
N ILE A 46 7.48 -5.65 -5.57
CA ILE A 46 7.26 -6.83 -4.72
C ILE A 46 8.60 -7.34 -4.17
N ALA A 47 9.61 -7.57 -5.00
CA ALA A 47 10.92 -8.02 -4.56
C ALA A 47 11.64 -7.03 -3.62
N SER A 48 11.39 -5.72 -3.79
CA SER A 48 11.90 -4.71 -2.87
C SER A 48 11.18 -4.72 -1.53
N ALA A 49 9.87 -4.96 -1.53
CA ALA A 49 9.07 -5.07 -0.31
C ALA A 49 9.49 -6.31 0.50
N GLU A 50 9.69 -7.45 -0.15
CA GLU A 50 10.18 -8.68 0.49
C GLU A 50 11.52 -8.48 1.19
N LYS A 51 12.45 -7.77 0.56
CA LYS A 51 13.77 -7.44 1.18
C LYS A 51 13.64 -6.55 2.41
N LYS A 52 12.56 -5.81 2.53
CA LYS A 52 12.30 -4.89 3.65
C LYS A 52 11.38 -5.49 4.71
N SER A 53 10.78 -6.65 4.48
CA SER A 53 9.82 -7.28 5.39
C SER A 53 10.39 -7.58 6.78
N GLY A 54 11.70 -7.79 6.89
CA GLY A 54 12.37 -8.00 8.15
C GLY A 54 12.74 -6.73 8.94
N ARG A 55 12.40 -5.53 8.43
CA ARG A 55 12.68 -4.29 9.14
C ARG A 55 11.63 -4.03 10.22
N VAL A 56 12.10 -3.49 11.35
CA VAL A 56 11.19 -3.13 12.44
C VAL A 56 10.42 -1.87 12.06
N ALA A 57 9.11 -1.96 12.05
CA ALA A 57 8.18 -0.84 11.87
C ALA A 57 7.54 -0.54 13.24
N ALA A 58 8.28 0.19 14.09
CA ALA A 58 7.88 0.48 15.46
C ALA A 58 7.02 1.75 15.58
N GLU A 59 7.11 2.61 14.57
CA GLU A 59 6.33 3.84 14.47
C GLU A 59 5.10 3.62 13.59
N GLY A 60 4.17 4.56 13.58
CA GLY A 60 2.97 4.45 12.76
C GLY A 60 1.89 5.44 13.15
N SER A 61 0.69 5.18 12.67
CA SER A 61 -0.49 5.99 12.99
C SER A 61 -1.74 5.12 13.06
N ILE A 62 -2.64 5.50 13.96
CA ILE A 62 -3.96 4.88 14.08
C ILE A 62 -4.96 5.75 13.33
N GLY A 63 -5.67 5.15 12.38
CA GLY A 63 -6.78 5.76 11.66
C GLY A 63 -8.11 5.18 12.08
N SER A 64 -9.14 6.00 12.00
CA SER A 64 -10.52 5.56 12.18
C SER A 64 -11.36 5.98 10.98
N TYR A 65 -12.29 5.12 10.61
CA TYR A 65 -13.27 5.43 9.57
C TYR A 65 -14.66 5.01 10.04
N ILE A 66 -15.59 5.94 9.98
CA ILE A 66 -17.00 5.69 10.27
C ILE A 66 -17.78 5.87 8.97
N HIS A 67 -18.44 4.81 8.54
CA HIS A 67 -19.23 4.85 7.30
C HIS A 67 -20.51 5.68 7.49
N THR A 68 -20.98 6.26 6.41
CA THR A 68 -22.22 7.04 6.38
C THR A 68 -23.37 6.21 6.99
N GLY A 69 -24.10 6.80 7.92
CA GLY A 69 -25.14 6.09 8.68
C GLY A 69 -24.69 5.51 10.01
N SER A 70 -23.39 5.66 10.37
CA SER A 70 -22.84 5.33 11.70
C SER A 70 -23.02 3.87 12.17
N ARG A 71 -23.23 2.94 11.21
CA ARG A 71 -23.44 1.52 11.49
C ARG A 71 -22.19 0.66 11.35
N VAL A 72 -21.19 1.17 10.63
CA VAL A 72 -19.92 0.48 10.40
C VAL A 72 -18.79 1.43 10.76
N GLY A 73 -17.90 0.99 11.63
CA GLY A 73 -16.70 1.70 11.99
C GLY A 73 -15.48 0.77 11.85
N VAL A 74 -14.36 1.35 11.47
CA VAL A 74 -13.07 0.67 11.36
C VAL A 74 -12.05 1.45 12.18
N LEU A 75 -11.27 0.74 12.96
CA LEU A 75 -10.06 1.22 13.59
C LEU A 75 -8.89 0.45 12.99
N LEU A 76 -7.93 1.17 12.42
CA LEU A 76 -6.78 0.61 11.72
C LEU A 76 -5.49 1.21 12.25
N GLU A 77 -4.54 0.36 12.59
CA GLU A 77 -3.15 0.73 12.84
C GLU A 77 -2.31 0.43 11.59
N LEU A 78 -1.60 1.44 11.10
CA LEU A 78 -0.66 1.30 10.00
C LEU A 78 0.74 1.67 10.49
N ASN A 79 1.67 0.73 10.38
CA ASN A 79 3.02 0.89 10.90
C ASN A 79 4.02 1.25 9.81
N CYS A 80 5.06 1.98 10.19
CA CYS A 80 6.18 2.40 9.34
C CYS A 80 7.49 2.47 10.12
N GLU A 81 8.59 2.71 9.42
CA GLU A 81 9.93 2.73 10.04
C GLU A 81 10.19 4.01 10.86
N THR A 82 9.53 5.13 10.53
CA THR A 82 9.78 6.44 11.17
C THR A 82 8.50 7.25 11.37
N ASP A 83 8.45 8.04 12.43
CA ASP A 83 7.36 8.97 12.72
C ASP A 83 7.20 10.06 11.65
N PHE A 84 8.30 10.45 11.01
CA PHE A 84 8.30 11.40 9.89
C PHE A 84 7.46 10.90 8.71
N VAL A 85 7.57 9.61 8.37
CA VAL A 85 6.75 8.97 7.34
C VAL A 85 5.29 8.91 7.77
N ALA A 86 5.03 8.56 9.03
CA ALA A 86 3.68 8.47 9.58
C ALA A 86 2.88 9.79 9.48
N ARG A 87 3.57 10.93 9.59
CA ARG A 87 2.97 12.27 9.48
C ARG A 87 2.80 12.77 8.04
N GLY A 88 3.36 12.07 7.07
CA GLY A 88 3.28 12.46 5.66
C GLY A 88 1.88 12.31 5.08
N ASP A 89 1.47 13.24 4.21
CA ASP A 89 0.14 13.26 3.58
C ASP A 89 -0.16 11.96 2.81
N ILE A 90 0.85 11.39 2.16
CA ILE A 90 0.72 10.13 1.41
C ILE A 90 0.38 8.98 2.36
N PHE A 91 1.03 8.93 3.53
CA PHE A 91 0.79 7.90 4.53
C PHE A 91 -0.62 8.04 5.14
N GLN A 92 -1.03 9.26 5.46
CA GLN A 92 -2.36 9.54 5.99
C GLN A 92 -3.47 9.24 4.97
N SER A 93 -3.23 9.53 3.69
CA SER A 93 -4.14 9.17 2.61
C SER A 93 -4.27 7.64 2.48
N LEU A 94 -3.15 6.92 2.49
CA LEU A 94 -3.14 5.46 2.47
C LEU A 94 -3.91 4.86 3.65
N LEU A 95 -3.68 5.37 4.87
CA LEU A 95 -4.36 4.93 6.08
C LEU A 95 -5.89 5.08 5.95
N LYS A 96 -6.34 6.21 5.40
CA LYS A 96 -7.76 6.47 5.13
C LYS A 96 -8.32 5.52 4.06
N ASP A 97 -7.61 5.34 2.95
CA ASP A 97 -8.05 4.50 1.83
C ASP A 97 -8.17 3.04 2.26
N VAL A 98 -7.20 2.53 3.02
CA VAL A 98 -7.25 1.16 3.57
C VAL A 98 -8.42 1.02 4.55
N SER A 99 -8.65 2.01 5.43
CA SER A 99 -9.77 1.98 6.37
C SER A 99 -11.12 1.96 5.65
N MET A 100 -11.27 2.73 4.57
CA MET A 100 -12.47 2.71 3.72
C MET A 100 -12.64 1.36 3.02
N GLN A 101 -11.56 0.77 2.51
CA GLN A 101 -11.58 -0.54 1.85
C GLN A 101 -12.02 -1.63 2.80
N VAL A 102 -11.51 -1.64 4.04
CA VAL A 102 -11.92 -2.60 5.08
C VAL A 102 -13.40 -2.44 5.42
N ALA A 103 -13.90 -1.20 5.48
CA ALA A 103 -15.31 -0.94 5.73
C ALA A 103 -16.22 -1.43 4.59
N ALA A 104 -15.74 -1.31 3.34
CA ALA A 104 -16.50 -1.68 2.14
C ALA A 104 -16.54 -3.19 1.89
N CYS A 105 -15.56 -3.93 2.36
CA CYS A 105 -15.43 -5.37 2.14
C CYS A 105 -15.88 -6.17 3.36
N PRO A 106 -17.13 -6.69 3.40
CA PRO A 106 -17.64 -7.43 4.55
C PRO A 106 -16.90 -8.74 4.82
N ASN A 107 -16.22 -9.29 3.83
CA ASN A 107 -15.50 -10.56 3.89
C ASN A 107 -14.03 -10.41 4.29
N VAL A 108 -13.55 -9.20 4.61
CA VAL A 108 -12.21 -9.00 5.12
C VAL A 108 -12.17 -9.39 6.59
N GLU A 109 -11.63 -10.57 6.86
CA GLU A 109 -11.38 -11.05 8.23
C GLU A 109 -9.98 -10.65 8.69
N TYR A 110 -9.02 -10.59 7.76
CA TYR A 110 -7.62 -10.31 8.04
C TYR A 110 -7.02 -9.39 6.97
N VAL A 111 -6.14 -8.48 7.39
CA VAL A 111 -5.39 -7.59 6.50
C VAL A 111 -3.99 -8.15 6.17
N SER A 112 -3.49 -9.06 7.01
CA SER A 112 -2.20 -9.71 6.82
C SER A 112 -2.32 -11.22 6.95
N CYS A 113 -1.65 -11.96 6.05
CA CYS A 113 -1.57 -13.41 6.11
C CYS A 113 -0.76 -13.95 7.32
N LEU A 114 -0.05 -13.11 8.03
CA LEU A 114 0.71 -13.48 9.23
C LEU A 114 -0.18 -13.78 10.44
N LEU A 115 -1.45 -13.42 10.40
CA LEU A 115 -2.42 -13.71 11.47
C LEU A 115 -2.80 -15.19 11.59
N TYR A 116 -2.47 -16.02 10.61
CA TYR A 116 -2.74 -17.46 10.66
C TYR A 116 -1.82 -18.25 11.61
N THR A 117 -0.70 -17.68 12.04
CA THR A 117 0.34 -18.42 12.75
C THR A 117 0.44 -18.14 14.25
N SER A 118 -0.05 -17.03 14.74
CA SER A 118 -0.21 -16.75 16.18
C SER A 118 -0.91 -15.40 16.40
N PRO A 119 -2.08 -15.35 17.01
CA PRO A 119 -2.68 -14.07 17.40
C PRO A 119 -1.88 -13.49 18.56
N SER A 120 -0.89 -12.66 18.24
CA SER A 120 -0.27 -11.82 19.25
C SER A 120 -1.20 -10.65 19.55
N PRO A 121 -1.43 -10.30 20.83
CA PRO A 121 -2.23 -9.13 21.19
C PRO A 121 -1.67 -7.80 20.68
N ARG A 122 -0.48 -7.80 20.03
CA ARG A 122 0.17 -6.64 19.44
C ARG A 122 -0.01 -6.51 17.94
N ASP A 123 -0.56 -7.54 17.29
CA ASP A 123 -0.70 -7.57 15.84
C ASP A 123 -2.11 -7.14 15.45
N LEU A 124 -2.18 -5.97 14.86
CA LEU A 124 -3.32 -5.41 14.13
C LEU A 124 -4.71 -5.64 14.74
N TRP A 125 -5.16 -4.70 15.53
CA TRP A 125 -6.56 -4.60 15.91
C TRP A 125 -7.37 -3.98 14.76
N ILE A 126 -7.98 -4.83 13.94
CA ILE A 126 -9.09 -4.41 13.11
C ILE A 126 -10.36 -4.78 13.87
N SER A 127 -10.91 -3.82 14.56
CA SER A 127 -12.19 -4.00 15.22
C SER A 127 -13.30 -3.50 14.30
N ARG A 128 -14.05 -4.41 13.76
CA ARG A 128 -15.34 -4.13 13.15
C ARG A 128 -16.41 -4.27 14.22
N MET A 129 -17.01 -3.18 14.62
CA MET A 129 -18.15 -3.23 15.54
C MET A 129 -19.43 -3.56 14.73
N PRO A 130 -20.06 -4.72 14.92
CA PRO A 130 -21.39 -4.95 14.40
C PRO A 130 -22.36 -4.02 15.11
N SER A 131 -23.22 -3.33 14.38
CA SER A 131 -24.31 -2.62 15.00
C SER A 131 -25.23 -3.64 15.66
N SER A 132 -25.38 -3.55 16.96
CA SER A 132 -26.49 -4.23 17.65
C SER A 132 -27.80 -3.72 17.05
N ALA A 133 -28.62 -4.65 16.57
CA ALA A 133 -29.97 -4.40 16.11
C ALA A 133 -30.84 -3.84 17.25
#